data_8b1e5af96073e0f1fb1ea913a0b1b915
#
_entry.id   8b1e5af96073e0f1fb1ea913a0b1b915
#
_cell.length_a   1.000
_cell.length_b   1.000
_cell.length_c   1.000
_cell.angle_alpha   90.00
_cell.angle_beta   90.00
_cell.angle_gamma   90.00
#
_symmetry.space_group_name_H-M   'P 1'
#
loop_
_entity.id
_entity.type
_entity.pdbx_description
1 polymer ?
#
loop_
_entity_poly.entity_id
_entity_poly.type
_entity_poly.pdbx_seq_one_letter_code
_entity_poly.pdbx_strand_id
1 'polypeptide(L)'
;MISFQNVSFTYAESGDGGVLDLNLIVRSGECVLLCGPSGCGKTTITRLANGLIPHFFHGNLSGQVSVNGMDTRETEIAALSDAVGTVFQNPRTQFFNTDTDSEIVFGLENRGIPREALRSRLDELTEELHLSELRGRSIFELSGGEKQKIAFSSVYASAPDVLVFDEPSSNLDMKAIGELADLIQRAKISGKTILIAEHRIWYLMDIVDRVVYMQDGRIASDMEASAFKALPEADICRMGLRVRDLSVSESGGVKTIAADGLLSAQKISVRLGGRNVLNDISFQASRGEIIAIAGVNGAGKSTLARMLCGLQKNGSGTVLWAGKPMSRRLRRKKAYMVMQDVGHQLFTDSVAAECALGIKAPNKDEIDRTLEKVDLLAYKERHPLSLSGGQMQRLAVVVSDICGKELLVFDEPTSGLDLKSMEEVGILTRSLATQGKVLLIITHDIEFMMRICTRILFIRDGEIVKDLSGGQKEKIVRLLRGEE
;
A
#
# COMPACT_ATOMS: atom_id res chain seq x y z
N MET A 1 -18.58 3.27 -21.36
CA MET A 1 -18.76 1.79 -21.36
C MET A 1 -17.42 1.13 -21.71
N ILE A 2 -17.02 0.06 -20.99
CA ILE A 2 -15.85 -0.77 -21.33
C ILE A 2 -16.36 -2.17 -21.68
N SER A 3 -15.82 -2.78 -22.73
CA SER A 3 -16.19 -4.14 -23.14
C SER A 3 -14.95 -4.98 -23.43
N PHE A 4 -14.90 -6.15 -22.82
CA PHE A 4 -13.91 -7.20 -23.08
C PHE A 4 -14.66 -8.40 -23.67
N GLN A 5 -14.23 -8.87 -24.84
CA GLN A 5 -14.88 -9.97 -25.57
C GLN A 5 -13.83 -11.06 -25.88
N ASN A 6 -13.95 -12.21 -25.20
CA ASN A 6 -13.07 -13.37 -25.32
C ASN A 6 -11.57 -12.99 -25.22
N VAL A 7 -11.23 -12.07 -24.29
CA VAL A 7 -9.88 -11.52 -24.21
C VAL A 7 -8.96 -12.47 -23.46
N SER A 8 -7.84 -12.81 -24.07
CA SER A 8 -6.72 -13.47 -23.41
C SER A 8 -5.45 -12.69 -23.71
N PHE A 9 -4.62 -12.51 -22.67
CA PHE A 9 -3.34 -11.83 -22.78
C PHE A 9 -2.29 -12.52 -21.92
N THR A 10 -1.09 -12.72 -22.49
CA THR A 10 0.09 -13.25 -21.79
C THR A 10 1.28 -12.35 -22.09
N TYR A 11 2.00 -11.92 -21.04
CA TYR A 11 3.19 -11.06 -21.19
C TYR A 11 4.34 -11.79 -21.89
N ALA A 12 5.05 -11.10 -22.80
CA ALA A 12 6.15 -11.69 -23.57
C ALA A 12 7.37 -12.08 -22.72
N GLU A 13 7.67 -11.31 -21.67
CA GLU A 13 8.90 -11.47 -20.89
C GLU A 13 8.80 -12.52 -19.77
N SER A 14 7.64 -12.69 -19.16
CA SER A 14 7.50 -13.55 -17.98
C SER A 14 6.94 -14.94 -18.28
N GLY A 15 6.21 -15.09 -19.39
CA GLY A 15 5.47 -16.32 -19.69
C GLY A 15 4.35 -16.66 -18.66
N ASP A 16 4.42 -16.04 -17.50
CA ASP A 16 3.49 -16.20 -16.38
C ASP A 16 2.67 -14.92 -16.20
N GLY A 17 1.42 -15.09 -15.77
CA GLY A 17 0.47 -13.98 -15.52
C GLY A 17 -0.29 -13.55 -16.79
N GLY A 18 -1.26 -12.68 -16.59
CA GLY A 18 -2.15 -12.22 -17.66
C GLY A 18 -3.60 -12.52 -17.37
N VAL A 19 -4.41 -12.62 -18.43
CA VAL A 19 -5.85 -12.96 -18.35
C VAL A 19 -6.20 -13.99 -19.41
N LEU A 20 -7.19 -14.81 -19.10
CA LEU A 20 -7.63 -15.92 -19.95
C LEU A 20 -9.14 -15.88 -20.11
N ASP A 21 -9.61 -15.84 -21.39
CA ASP A 21 -11.01 -15.93 -21.77
C ASP A 21 -11.92 -14.93 -20.99
N LEU A 22 -11.43 -13.68 -20.90
CA LEU A 22 -12.10 -12.62 -20.17
C LEU A 22 -13.29 -12.11 -20.99
N ASN A 23 -14.48 -12.16 -20.39
CA ASN A 23 -15.70 -11.58 -20.91
C ASN A 23 -16.29 -10.68 -19.82
N LEU A 24 -16.25 -9.35 -20.03
CA LEU A 24 -16.70 -8.37 -19.05
C LEU A 24 -17.25 -7.13 -19.77
N ILE A 25 -18.39 -6.65 -19.31
CA ILE A 25 -18.95 -5.36 -19.74
C ILE A 25 -19.09 -4.48 -18.50
N VAL A 26 -18.46 -3.31 -18.50
CA VAL A 26 -18.71 -2.23 -17.53
C VAL A 26 -19.61 -1.20 -18.21
N ARG A 27 -20.83 -1.05 -17.71
CA ARG A 27 -21.83 -0.17 -18.30
C ARG A 27 -21.49 1.29 -18.05
N SER A 28 -22.03 2.19 -18.88
CA SER A 28 -21.86 3.63 -18.65
C SER A 28 -22.46 4.05 -17.30
N GLY A 29 -21.67 4.80 -16.51
CA GLY A 29 -22.04 5.25 -15.18
C GLY A 29 -21.93 4.18 -14.08
N GLU A 30 -21.52 2.94 -14.42
CA GLU A 30 -21.34 1.85 -13.46
C GLU A 30 -19.98 1.95 -12.77
N CYS A 31 -19.94 1.64 -11.47
CA CYS A 31 -18.72 1.50 -10.68
C CYS A 31 -18.48 0.02 -10.37
N VAL A 32 -17.43 -0.56 -10.97
CA VAL A 32 -17.09 -1.98 -10.85
C VAL A 32 -15.80 -2.16 -10.09
N LEU A 33 -15.81 -3.01 -9.07
CA LEU A 33 -14.64 -3.43 -8.31
C LEU A 33 -14.09 -4.75 -8.87
N LEU A 34 -12.82 -4.75 -9.24
CA LEU A 34 -12.04 -5.96 -9.49
C LEU A 34 -11.31 -6.36 -8.21
N CYS A 35 -11.60 -7.51 -7.66
CA CYS A 35 -10.92 -8.05 -6.47
C CYS A 35 -10.40 -9.47 -6.73
N GLY A 36 -9.45 -9.93 -5.92
CA GLY A 36 -8.81 -11.23 -6.06
C GLY A 36 -7.38 -11.23 -5.54
N PRO A 37 -6.74 -12.40 -5.45
CA PRO A 37 -5.36 -12.54 -5.02
C PRO A 37 -4.37 -11.75 -5.88
N SER A 38 -3.17 -11.52 -5.37
CA SER A 38 -2.08 -10.93 -6.17
C SER A 38 -1.74 -11.83 -7.36
N GLY A 39 -1.49 -11.23 -8.52
CA GLY A 39 -1.19 -11.96 -9.75
C GLY A 39 -2.40 -12.56 -10.49
N CYS A 40 -3.64 -12.40 -9.99
CA CYS A 40 -4.84 -12.94 -10.66
C CYS A 40 -5.27 -12.17 -11.92
N GLY A 41 -4.54 -11.11 -12.34
CA GLY A 41 -4.81 -10.39 -13.59
C GLY A 41 -5.53 -9.04 -13.46
N LYS A 42 -5.79 -8.51 -12.24
CA LYS A 42 -6.47 -7.20 -12.04
C LYS A 42 -5.77 -6.05 -12.79
N THR A 43 -4.47 -5.86 -12.54
CA THR A 43 -3.66 -4.85 -13.24
C THR A 43 -3.59 -5.08 -14.75
N THR A 44 -3.67 -6.32 -15.21
CA THR A 44 -3.75 -6.62 -16.65
C THR A 44 -5.05 -6.10 -17.23
N ILE A 45 -6.19 -6.27 -16.54
CA ILE A 45 -7.49 -5.73 -16.97
C ILE A 45 -7.45 -4.19 -16.99
N THR A 46 -6.87 -3.53 -15.99
CA THR A 46 -6.74 -2.07 -15.97
C THR A 46 -5.88 -1.56 -17.13
N ARG A 47 -4.77 -2.26 -17.44
CA ARG A 47 -3.88 -1.95 -18.59
C ARG A 47 -4.52 -2.21 -19.95
N LEU A 48 -5.40 -3.20 -20.06
CA LEU A 48 -6.20 -3.43 -21.27
C LEU A 48 -7.25 -2.33 -21.46
N ALA A 49 -7.91 -1.90 -20.37
CA ALA A 49 -8.93 -0.86 -20.41
C ALA A 49 -8.38 0.52 -20.80
N ASN A 50 -7.15 0.85 -20.37
CA ASN A 50 -6.54 2.14 -20.66
C ASN A 50 -5.62 2.14 -21.90
N GLY A 51 -5.54 1.01 -22.63
CA GLY A 51 -4.74 0.88 -23.85
C GLY A 51 -3.23 0.73 -23.62
N LEU A 52 -2.74 0.66 -22.37
CA LEU A 52 -1.33 0.36 -22.12
C LEU A 52 -0.93 -1.03 -22.63
N ILE A 53 -1.89 -1.96 -22.70
CA ILE A 53 -1.81 -3.17 -23.50
C ILE A 53 -2.69 -2.95 -24.74
N PRO A 54 -2.14 -3.08 -25.96
CA PRO A 54 -0.80 -3.58 -26.32
C PRO A 54 0.27 -2.50 -26.53
N HIS A 55 -0.04 -1.20 -26.37
CA HIS A 55 0.84 -0.11 -26.83
C HIS A 55 2.19 -0.02 -26.07
N PHE A 56 2.21 -0.32 -24.78
CA PHE A 56 3.42 -0.29 -23.93
C PHE A 56 3.84 -1.66 -23.44
N PHE A 57 2.87 -2.48 -23.04
CA PHE A 57 3.15 -3.84 -22.56
C PHE A 57 2.90 -4.84 -23.68
N HIS A 58 3.98 -5.45 -24.17
CA HIS A 58 3.92 -6.38 -25.28
C HIS A 58 3.64 -7.80 -24.80
N GLY A 59 2.92 -8.55 -25.63
CA GLY A 59 2.56 -9.93 -25.35
C GLY A 59 1.59 -10.48 -26.42
N ASN A 60 1.07 -11.67 -26.14
CA ASN A 60 0.10 -12.31 -27.01
C ASN A 60 -1.31 -11.91 -26.58
N LEU A 61 -1.95 -11.03 -27.35
CA LEU A 61 -3.32 -10.56 -27.13
C LEU A 61 -4.28 -11.18 -28.14
N SER A 62 -5.32 -11.85 -27.67
CA SER A 62 -6.46 -12.31 -28.46
C SER A 62 -7.77 -11.73 -27.91
N GLY A 63 -8.85 -11.80 -28.70
CA GLY A 63 -10.12 -11.17 -28.37
C GLY A 63 -10.13 -9.69 -28.67
N GLN A 64 -11.11 -8.97 -28.15
CA GLN A 64 -11.32 -7.54 -28.42
C GLN A 64 -11.58 -6.77 -27.12
N VAL A 65 -10.94 -5.61 -26.98
CA VAL A 65 -11.21 -4.65 -25.90
C VAL A 65 -11.66 -3.34 -26.52
N SER A 66 -12.77 -2.80 -26.06
CA SER A 66 -13.26 -1.50 -26.52
C SER A 66 -13.67 -0.59 -25.36
N VAL A 67 -13.40 0.69 -25.50
CA VAL A 67 -13.82 1.75 -24.58
C VAL A 67 -14.59 2.81 -25.35
N ASN A 68 -15.83 3.06 -24.96
CA ASN A 68 -16.76 3.96 -25.67
C ASN A 68 -16.85 3.66 -27.18
N GLY A 69 -16.74 2.37 -27.56
CA GLY A 69 -16.77 1.91 -28.94
C GLY A 69 -15.44 1.99 -29.70
N MET A 70 -14.40 2.55 -29.09
CA MET A 70 -13.03 2.58 -29.64
C MET A 70 -12.31 1.28 -29.30
N ASP A 71 -11.79 0.55 -30.31
CA ASP A 71 -10.93 -0.61 -30.08
C ASP A 71 -9.57 -0.17 -29.54
N THR A 72 -9.16 -0.70 -28.39
CA THR A 72 -7.90 -0.27 -27.73
C THR A 72 -6.66 -0.68 -28.50
N ARG A 73 -6.74 -1.64 -29.42
CA ARG A 73 -5.65 -2.09 -30.27
C ARG A 73 -5.41 -1.17 -31.47
N GLU A 74 -6.53 -0.66 -32.05
CA GLU A 74 -6.49 0.10 -33.28
C GLU A 74 -6.44 1.60 -33.04
N THR A 75 -6.90 2.07 -31.85
CA THR A 75 -6.96 3.48 -31.51
C THR A 75 -5.64 3.95 -30.90
N GLU A 76 -5.14 5.08 -31.37
CA GLU A 76 -3.95 5.70 -30.79
C GLU A 76 -4.12 6.02 -29.30
N ILE A 77 -3.07 5.85 -28.52
CA ILE A 77 -3.11 6.00 -27.05
C ILE A 77 -3.50 7.44 -26.63
N ALA A 78 -3.15 8.43 -27.44
CA ALA A 78 -3.56 9.82 -27.22
C ALA A 78 -5.08 9.97 -27.24
N ALA A 79 -5.77 9.38 -28.24
CA ALA A 79 -7.22 9.40 -28.34
C ALA A 79 -7.89 8.56 -27.22
N LEU A 80 -7.29 7.43 -26.83
CA LEU A 80 -7.76 6.66 -25.67
C LEU A 80 -7.64 7.46 -24.36
N SER A 81 -6.58 8.25 -24.20
CA SER A 81 -6.37 9.08 -23.01
C SER A 81 -7.39 10.21 -22.85
N ASP A 82 -8.10 10.57 -23.91
CA ASP A 82 -9.22 11.51 -23.83
C ASP A 82 -10.47 10.88 -23.21
N ALA A 83 -10.67 9.58 -23.43
CA ALA A 83 -11.83 8.85 -22.93
C ALA A 83 -11.56 8.17 -21.59
N VAL A 84 -10.31 7.78 -21.30
CA VAL A 84 -9.93 6.99 -20.12
C VAL A 84 -8.89 7.73 -19.30
N GLY A 85 -9.26 8.10 -18.08
CA GLY A 85 -8.33 8.62 -17.08
C GLY A 85 -7.88 7.50 -16.15
N THR A 86 -6.57 7.37 -15.90
CA THR A 86 -6.02 6.32 -15.05
C THR A 86 -5.30 6.92 -13.84
N VAL A 87 -5.65 6.41 -12.66
CA VAL A 87 -4.93 6.67 -11.40
C VAL A 87 -4.15 5.42 -11.03
N PHE A 88 -2.82 5.52 -11.06
CA PHE A 88 -1.92 4.40 -10.81
C PHE A 88 -1.66 4.18 -9.31
N GLN A 89 -1.22 2.97 -8.95
CA GLN A 89 -0.87 2.55 -7.60
C GLN A 89 0.14 3.49 -6.92
N ASN A 90 1.15 3.97 -7.66
CA ASN A 90 2.13 4.90 -7.16
C ASN A 90 1.97 6.28 -7.82
N PRO A 91 1.37 7.27 -7.15
CA PRO A 91 1.17 8.59 -7.74
C PRO A 91 2.46 9.30 -8.13
N ARG A 92 3.61 8.95 -7.51
CA ARG A 92 4.90 9.57 -7.83
C ARG A 92 5.37 9.28 -9.25
N THR A 93 4.99 8.15 -9.81
CA THR A 93 5.36 7.77 -11.18
C THR A 93 4.49 8.45 -12.24
N GLN A 94 3.44 9.16 -11.81
CA GLN A 94 2.48 9.84 -12.67
C GLN A 94 2.78 11.33 -12.83
N PHE A 95 3.58 11.93 -11.91
CA PHE A 95 3.85 13.37 -11.90
C PHE A 95 4.96 13.77 -12.87
N PHE A 96 4.72 14.84 -13.60
CA PHE A 96 5.64 15.46 -14.54
C PHE A 96 6.10 16.84 -14.08
N ASN A 97 5.30 17.55 -13.30
CA ASN A 97 5.58 18.90 -12.84
C ASN A 97 6.13 18.93 -11.41
N THR A 98 6.65 20.08 -10.98
CA THR A 98 7.19 20.28 -9.64
C THR A 98 6.20 20.93 -8.68
N ASP A 99 5.15 21.54 -9.19
CA ASP A 99 4.09 22.18 -8.42
C ASP A 99 2.71 21.61 -8.75
N THR A 100 1.79 21.76 -7.82
CA THR A 100 0.46 21.16 -7.87
C THR A 100 -0.44 21.77 -8.94
N ASP A 101 -0.36 23.07 -9.15
CA ASP A 101 -1.26 23.78 -10.09
C ASP A 101 -0.93 23.37 -11.53
N SER A 102 0.36 23.37 -11.89
CA SER A 102 0.82 22.90 -13.20
C SER A 102 0.52 21.42 -13.41
N GLU A 103 0.66 20.59 -12.39
CA GLU A 103 0.36 19.15 -12.49
C GLU A 103 -1.12 18.87 -12.74
N ILE A 104 -2.03 19.58 -12.07
CA ILE A 104 -3.48 19.40 -12.24
C ILE A 104 -3.91 19.71 -13.68
N VAL A 105 -3.36 20.74 -14.30
CA VAL A 105 -3.76 21.14 -15.65
C VAL A 105 -2.88 20.57 -16.76
N PHE A 106 -1.85 19.80 -16.44
CA PHE A 106 -0.85 19.28 -17.38
C PHE A 106 -1.46 18.55 -18.57
N GLY A 107 -2.44 17.68 -18.35
CA GLY A 107 -3.13 16.95 -19.42
C GLY A 107 -3.89 17.89 -20.38
N LEU A 108 -4.47 18.97 -19.87
CA LEU A 108 -5.16 19.98 -20.66
C LEU A 108 -4.18 20.89 -21.42
N GLU A 109 -3.04 21.21 -20.80
CA GLU A 109 -1.98 21.99 -21.44
C GLU A 109 -1.40 21.26 -22.65
N ASN A 110 -1.16 19.95 -22.53
CA ASN A 110 -0.70 19.09 -23.63
C ASN A 110 -1.70 19.02 -24.81
N ARG A 111 -2.99 19.31 -24.56
CA ARG A 111 -4.04 19.39 -25.59
C ARG A 111 -4.14 20.79 -26.20
N GLY A 112 -3.28 21.72 -25.82
CA GLY A 112 -3.27 23.07 -26.33
C GLY A 112 -4.44 23.95 -25.84
N ILE A 113 -5.06 23.61 -24.70
CA ILE A 113 -6.14 24.42 -24.13
C ILE A 113 -5.62 25.78 -23.72
N PRO A 114 -6.31 26.89 -24.09
CA PRO A 114 -5.87 28.27 -23.79
C PRO A 114 -5.72 28.51 -22.28
N ARG A 115 -4.72 29.35 -21.92
CA ARG A 115 -4.35 29.60 -20.51
C ARG A 115 -5.52 30.11 -19.64
N GLU A 116 -6.43 30.88 -20.20
CA GLU A 116 -7.62 31.36 -19.47
C GLU A 116 -8.54 30.19 -19.09
N ALA A 117 -8.79 29.26 -20.03
CA ALA A 117 -9.59 28.06 -19.78
C ALA A 117 -8.92 27.11 -18.80
N LEU A 118 -7.57 26.98 -18.84
CA LEU A 118 -6.81 26.23 -17.85
C LEU A 118 -7.00 26.76 -16.43
N ARG A 119 -6.94 28.09 -16.28
CA ARG A 119 -7.17 28.79 -14.99
C ARG A 119 -8.60 28.55 -14.48
N SER A 120 -9.59 28.78 -15.35
CA SER A 120 -11.00 28.57 -15.01
C SER A 120 -11.21 27.11 -14.52
N ARG A 121 -10.68 26.13 -15.26
CA ARG A 121 -10.80 24.73 -14.89
C ARG A 121 -10.09 24.39 -13.58
N LEU A 122 -8.92 24.97 -13.35
CA LEU A 122 -8.18 24.80 -12.10
C LEU A 122 -8.96 25.37 -10.89
N ASP A 123 -9.60 26.53 -11.06
CA ASP A 123 -10.39 27.15 -10.01
C ASP A 123 -11.67 26.36 -9.72
N GLU A 124 -12.38 25.89 -10.76
CA GLU A 124 -13.51 24.96 -10.63
C GLU A 124 -13.13 23.70 -9.83
N LEU A 125 -12.04 23.04 -10.23
CA LEU A 125 -11.55 21.82 -9.54
C LEU A 125 -11.12 22.11 -8.11
N THR A 126 -10.58 23.31 -7.86
CA THR A 126 -10.19 23.71 -6.51
C THR A 126 -11.38 23.73 -5.57
N GLU A 127 -12.53 24.23 -6.03
CA GLU A 127 -13.76 24.25 -5.26
C GLU A 127 -14.40 22.84 -5.18
N GLU A 128 -14.53 22.16 -6.33
CA GLU A 128 -15.19 20.84 -6.44
C GLU A 128 -14.50 19.77 -5.58
N LEU A 129 -13.16 19.73 -5.61
CA LEU A 129 -12.35 18.72 -4.95
C LEU A 129 -11.69 19.19 -3.65
N HIS A 130 -12.02 20.40 -3.20
CA HIS A 130 -11.46 21.02 -1.97
C HIS A 130 -9.92 21.00 -1.96
N LEU A 131 -9.31 21.63 -2.99
CA LEU A 131 -7.85 21.67 -3.20
C LEU A 131 -7.18 22.94 -2.67
N SER A 132 -7.90 23.86 -2.03
CA SER A 132 -7.42 25.21 -1.67
C SER A 132 -6.08 25.18 -0.91
N GLU A 133 -5.92 24.26 0.04
CA GLU A 133 -4.68 24.13 0.83
C GLU A 133 -3.52 23.50 0.05
N LEU A 134 -3.80 22.92 -1.11
CA LEU A 134 -2.80 22.25 -1.95
C LEU A 134 -2.33 23.12 -3.12
N ARG A 135 -2.99 24.26 -3.39
CA ARG A 135 -2.68 25.15 -4.51
C ARG A 135 -1.26 25.73 -4.40
N GLY A 136 -0.53 25.73 -5.50
CA GLY A 136 0.81 26.33 -5.62
C GLY A 136 1.90 25.67 -4.76
N ARG A 137 1.66 24.49 -4.21
CA ARG A 137 2.64 23.78 -3.38
C ARG A 137 3.58 22.92 -4.21
N SER A 138 4.78 22.69 -3.68
CA SER A 138 5.72 21.74 -4.26
C SER A 138 5.21 20.31 -4.08
N ILE A 139 5.16 19.52 -5.17
CA ILE A 139 4.76 18.10 -5.14
C ILE A 139 5.68 17.28 -4.23
N PHE A 140 6.95 17.65 -4.10
CA PHE A 140 7.91 16.94 -3.24
C PHE A 140 7.60 17.08 -1.76
N GLU A 141 6.89 18.14 -1.35
CA GLU A 141 6.52 18.40 0.04
C GLU A 141 5.19 17.75 0.46
N LEU A 142 4.43 17.20 -0.51
CA LEU A 142 3.14 16.60 -0.26
C LEU A 142 3.27 15.25 0.45
N SER A 143 2.35 14.98 1.36
CA SER A 143 2.11 13.65 1.94
C SER A 143 1.59 12.65 0.89
N GLY A 144 1.57 11.36 1.22
CA GLY A 144 1.04 10.32 0.33
C GLY A 144 -0.40 10.57 -0.09
N GLY A 145 -1.28 10.93 0.84
CA GLY A 145 -2.69 11.23 0.57
C GLY A 145 -2.87 12.48 -0.30
N GLU A 146 -2.13 13.56 0.02
CA GLU A 146 -2.15 14.78 -0.81
C GLU A 146 -1.67 14.49 -2.25
N LYS A 147 -0.63 13.65 -2.42
CA LYS A 147 -0.19 13.20 -3.75
C LYS A 147 -1.27 12.43 -4.49
N GLN A 148 -1.95 11.52 -3.81
CA GLN A 148 -3.05 10.76 -4.42
C GLN A 148 -4.19 11.68 -4.84
N LYS A 149 -4.51 12.69 -4.03
CA LYS A 149 -5.53 13.69 -4.34
C LYS A 149 -5.15 14.52 -5.57
N ILE A 150 -3.88 14.96 -5.69
CA ILE A 150 -3.39 15.67 -6.88
C ILE A 150 -3.40 14.76 -8.11
N ALA A 151 -2.94 13.49 -8.00
CA ALA A 151 -2.97 12.53 -9.10
C ALA A 151 -4.40 12.27 -9.62
N PHE A 152 -5.37 12.11 -8.69
CA PHE A 152 -6.77 12.05 -9.07
C PHE A 152 -7.23 13.33 -9.78
N SER A 153 -6.90 14.50 -9.22
CA SER A 153 -7.32 15.79 -9.76
C SER A 153 -6.76 16.07 -11.16
N SER A 154 -5.50 15.68 -11.43
CA SER A 154 -4.90 15.83 -12.76
C SER A 154 -5.58 14.95 -13.82
N VAL A 155 -5.96 13.75 -13.44
CA VAL A 155 -6.75 12.84 -14.31
C VAL A 155 -8.17 13.39 -14.52
N TYR A 156 -8.83 13.81 -13.45
CA TYR A 156 -10.21 14.28 -13.46
C TYR A 156 -10.36 15.65 -14.18
N ALA A 157 -9.29 16.43 -14.24
CA ALA A 157 -9.26 17.73 -14.93
C ALA A 157 -9.65 17.62 -16.41
N SER A 158 -9.22 16.56 -17.08
CA SER A 158 -9.52 16.25 -18.46
C SER A 158 -10.96 15.76 -18.68
N ALA A 159 -11.75 15.60 -17.62
CA ALA A 159 -13.14 15.15 -17.62
C ALA A 159 -13.40 13.83 -18.39
N PRO A 160 -12.54 12.79 -18.30
CA PRO A 160 -12.72 11.55 -19.03
C PRO A 160 -14.05 10.90 -18.67
N ASP A 161 -14.66 10.14 -19.60
CA ASP A 161 -15.90 9.39 -19.33
C ASP A 161 -15.66 8.15 -18.47
N VAL A 162 -14.45 7.60 -18.56
CA VAL A 162 -14.04 6.38 -17.87
C VAL A 162 -12.88 6.69 -16.93
N LEU A 163 -12.98 6.24 -15.69
CA LEU A 163 -11.92 6.30 -14.70
C LEU A 163 -11.47 4.89 -14.34
N VAL A 164 -10.18 4.65 -14.42
CA VAL A 164 -9.54 3.37 -14.05
C VAL A 164 -8.61 3.61 -12.86
N PHE A 165 -8.77 2.81 -11.80
CA PHE A 165 -7.93 2.87 -10.62
C PHE A 165 -7.23 1.54 -10.41
N ASP A 166 -5.91 1.57 -10.22
CA ASP A 166 -5.10 0.39 -9.94
C ASP A 166 -4.49 0.52 -8.53
N GLU A 167 -5.08 -0.17 -7.55
CA GLU A 167 -4.71 -0.19 -6.13
C GLU A 167 -4.47 1.22 -5.52
N PRO A 168 -5.42 2.14 -5.65
CA PRO A 168 -5.20 3.54 -5.30
C PRO A 168 -5.03 3.78 -3.78
N SER A 169 -5.41 2.82 -2.92
CA SER A 169 -5.33 2.96 -1.46
C SER A 169 -4.03 2.43 -0.84
N SER A 170 -3.12 1.82 -1.61
CA SER A 170 -2.02 0.99 -1.10
C SER A 170 -1.11 1.68 -0.07
N ASN A 171 -0.84 2.98 -0.21
CA ASN A 171 0.07 3.74 0.66
C ASN A 171 -0.62 4.84 1.48
N LEU A 172 -1.95 4.76 1.62
CA LEU A 172 -2.75 5.78 2.27
C LEU A 172 -3.05 5.46 3.73
N ASP A 173 -3.07 6.48 4.57
CA ASP A 173 -3.64 6.40 5.90
C ASP A 173 -5.19 6.43 5.85
N MET A 174 -5.84 6.18 6.98
CA MET A 174 -7.30 6.09 7.05
C MET A 174 -8.01 7.36 6.59
N LYS A 175 -7.46 8.53 6.95
CA LYS A 175 -8.03 9.82 6.54
C LYS A 175 -7.96 9.98 5.03
N ALA A 176 -6.79 9.69 4.45
CA ALA A 176 -6.60 9.78 3.00
C ALA A 176 -7.44 8.74 2.22
N ILE A 177 -7.67 7.55 2.78
CA ILE A 177 -8.60 6.56 2.20
C ILE A 177 -10.04 7.10 2.21
N GLY A 178 -10.47 7.75 3.29
CA GLY A 178 -11.78 8.40 3.35
C GLY A 178 -11.92 9.50 2.28
N GLU A 179 -10.91 10.37 2.17
CA GLU A 179 -10.88 11.42 1.13
C GLU A 179 -10.91 10.83 -0.29
N LEU A 180 -10.18 9.72 -0.53
CA LEU A 180 -10.23 9.00 -1.81
C LEU A 180 -11.61 8.41 -2.10
N ALA A 181 -12.26 7.82 -1.09
CA ALA A 181 -13.62 7.31 -1.20
C ALA A 181 -14.60 8.42 -1.62
N ASP A 182 -14.50 9.60 -0.99
CA ASP A 182 -15.33 10.76 -1.33
C ASP A 182 -15.09 11.23 -2.79
N LEU A 183 -13.85 11.23 -3.27
CA LEU A 183 -13.50 11.58 -4.65
C LEU A 183 -14.11 10.57 -5.64
N ILE A 184 -14.01 9.28 -5.37
CA ILE A 184 -14.60 8.21 -6.20
C ILE A 184 -16.13 8.33 -6.19
N GLN A 185 -16.73 8.58 -5.06
CA GLN A 185 -18.18 8.77 -4.94
C GLN A 185 -18.67 10.00 -5.73
N ARG A 186 -17.96 11.12 -5.68
CA ARG A 186 -18.26 12.32 -6.49
C ARG A 186 -18.18 12.01 -7.99
N ALA A 187 -17.12 11.32 -8.43
CA ALA A 187 -16.97 10.91 -9.83
C ALA A 187 -18.13 10.00 -10.27
N LYS A 188 -18.57 9.07 -9.42
CA LYS A 188 -19.74 8.21 -9.67
C LYS A 188 -21.02 9.02 -9.80
N ILE A 189 -21.28 9.95 -8.86
CA ILE A 189 -22.47 10.81 -8.90
C ILE A 189 -22.49 11.68 -10.17
N SER A 190 -21.33 12.11 -10.67
CA SER A 190 -21.21 12.84 -11.94
C SER A 190 -21.38 11.94 -13.18
N GLY A 191 -21.74 10.68 -13.03
CA GLY A 191 -22.06 9.76 -14.11
C GLY A 191 -20.84 9.11 -14.79
N LYS A 192 -19.65 9.20 -14.18
CA LYS A 192 -18.45 8.54 -14.73
C LYS A 192 -18.54 7.03 -14.62
N THR A 193 -18.04 6.33 -15.63
CA THR A 193 -17.85 4.87 -15.60
C THR A 193 -16.55 4.58 -14.85
N ILE A 194 -16.59 3.72 -13.84
CA ILE A 194 -15.45 3.53 -12.93
C ILE A 194 -15.08 2.06 -12.86
N LEU A 195 -13.80 1.74 -13.08
CA LEU A 195 -13.21 0.41 -12.91
C LEU A 195 -12.09 0.49 -11.88
N ILE A 196 -12.21 -0.23 -10.76
CA ILE A 196 -11.28 -0.18 -9.65
C ILE A 196 -10.70 -1.57 -9.40
N ALA A 197 -9.38 -1.74 -9.51
CA ALA A 197 -8.67 -2.90 -9.01
C ALA A 197 -8.17 -2.61 -7.58
N GLU A 198 -8.57 -3.42 -6.58
CA GLU A 198 -8.25 -3.13 -5.18
C GLU A 198 -8.15 -4.40 -4.33
N HIS A 199 -7.27 -4.33 -3.30
CA HIS A 199 -7.17 -5.33 -2.24
C HIS A 199 -7.93 -4.92 -0.98
N ARG A 200 -7.86 -3.65 -0.59
CA ARG A 200 -8.61 -3.09 0.56
C ARG A 200 -10.01 -2.72 0.13
N ILE A 201 -10.94 -3.66 0.21
CA ILE A 201 -12.29 -3.49 -0.36
C ILE A 201 -13.27 -2.72 0.55
N TRP A 202 -13.02 -2.66 1.85
CA TRP A 202 -13.97 -2.16 2.87
C TRP A 202 -14.47 -0.72 2.61
N TYR A 203 -13.63 0.18 2.09
CA TYR A 203 -13.99 1.57 1.86
C TYR A 203 -14.82 1.80 0.59
N LEU A 204 -14.88 0.79 -0.29
CA LEU A 204 -15.59 0.82 -1.56
C LEU A 204 -16.99 0.21 -1.48
N MET A 205 -17.31 -0.51 -0.42
CA MET A 205 -18.53 -1.31 -0.35
C MET A 205 -19.81 -0.50 -0.54
N ASP A 206 -19.85 0.76 -0.11
CA ASP A 206 -21.02 1.63 -0.28
C ASP A 206 -20.99 2.44 -1.60
N ILE A 207 -19.91 2.31 -2.36
CA ILE A 207 -19.71 3.06 -3.61
C ILE A 207 -19.97 2.19 -4.84
N VAL A 208 -19.47 0.94 -4.83
CA VAL A 208 -19.51 0.06 -6.00
C VAL A 208 -20.91 -0.51 -6.27
N ASP A 209 -21.23 -0.70 -7.54
CA ASP A 209 -22.49 -1.34 -7.99
C ASP A 209 -22.32 -2.84 -8.15
N ARG A 210 -21.11 -3.27 -8.58
CA ARG A 210 -20.82 -4.65 -8.90
C ARG A 210 -19.40 -5.03 -8.49
N VAL A 211 -19.21 -6.28 -8.10
CA VAL A 211 -17.93 -6.87 -7.70
C VAL A 211 -17.59 -8.04 -8.61
N VAL A 212 -16.46 -7.96 -9.27
CA VAL A 212 -15.89 -9.00 -10.13
C VAL A 212 -14.72 -9.64 -9.41
N TYR A 213 -14.89 -10.90 -9.02
CA TYR A 213 -13.82 -11.67 -8.37
C TYR A 213 -12.99 -12.42 -9.41
N MET A 214 -11.69 -12.19 -9.36
CA MET A 214 -10.69 -12.76 -10.24
C MET A 214 -9.90 -13.86 -9.57
N GLN A 215 -9.68 -14.96 -10.28
CA GLN A 215 -8.81 -16.05 -9.86
C GLN A 215 -8.10 -16.64 -11.07
N ASP A 216 -6.80 -16.86 -10.97
CA ASP A 216 -5.97 -17.53 -11.99
C ASP A 216 -6.17 -16.97 -13.43
N GLY A 217 -6.24 -15.64 -13.54
CA GLY A 217 -6.43 -14.94 -14.82
C GLY A 217 -7.85 -14.95 -15.37
N ARG A 218 -8.84 -15.49 -14.65
CA ARG A 218 -10.24 -15.62 -15.08
C ARG A 218 -11.20 -14.90 -14.15
N ILE A 219 -12.36 -14.54 -14.64
CA ILE A 219 -13.50 -14.14 -13.79
C ILE A 219 -14.07 -15.40 -13.17
N ALA A 220 -13.93 -15.54 -11.86
CA ALA A 220 -14.49 -16.65 -11.11
C ALA A 220 -15.92 -16.36 -10.65
N SER A 221 -16.25 -15.09 -10.37
CA SER A 221 -17.62 -14.65 -10.13
C SER A 221 -17.80 -13.17 -10.48
N ASP A 222 -19.02 -12.80 -10.87
CA ASP A 222 -19.46 -11.44 -11.20
C ASP A 222 -20.84 -11.26 -10.55
N MET A 223 -20.95 -10.35 -9.58
CA MET A 223 -22.15 -10.21 -8.78
C MET A 223 -22.42 -8.75 -8.38
N GLU A 224 -23.69 -8.43 -8.19
CA GLU A 224 -24.10 -7.14 -7.62
C GLU A 224 -23.48 -6.92 -6.23
N ALA A 225 -23.13 -5.68 -5.90
CA ALA A 225 -22.51 -5.33 -4.63
C ALA A 225 -23.36 -5.76 -3.42
N SER A 226 -24.69 -5.72 -3.52
CA SER A 226 -25.62 -6.19 -2.50
C SER A 226 -25.49 -7.69 -2.22
N ALA A 227 -25.33 -8.50 -3.27
CA ALA A 227 -25.13 -9.95 -3.15
C ALA A 227 -23.74 -10.24 -2.52
N PHE A 228 -22.70 -9.52 -2.94
CA PHE A 228 -21.36 -9.64 -2.34
C PHE A 228 -21.36 -9.25 -0.86
N LYS A 229 -22.05 -8.17 -0.49
CA LYS A 229 -22.23 -7.77 0.92
C LYS A 229 -22.96 -8.82 1.77
N ALA A 230 -23.81 -9.62 1.18
CA ALA A 230 -24.57 -10.67 1.87
C ALA A 230 -23.76 -11.96 2.07
N LEU A 231 -22.58 -12.13 1.44
CA LEU A 231 -21.75 -13.31 1.62
C LEU A 231 -21.29 -13.45 3.08
N PRO A 232 -21.20 -14.68 3.63
CA PRO A 232 -20.54 -14.90 4.91
C PRO A 232 -19.07 -14.47 4.88
N GLU A 233 -18.54 -13.95 5.97
CA GLU A 233 -17.13 -13.53 6.07
C GLU A 233 -16.16 -14.71 5.80
N ALA A 234 -16.57 -15.94 6.21
CA ALA A 234 -15.81 -17.15 5.92
C ALA A 234 -15.64 -17.41 4.41
N ASP A 235 -16.59 -16.98 3.58
CA ASP A 235 -16.51 -17.11 2.13
C ASP A 235 -15.56 -16.06 1.55
N ILE A 236 -15.61 -14.83 2.06
CA ILE A 236 -14.66 -13.76 1.72
C ILE A 236 -13.22 -14.20 2.01
N CYS A 237 -12.98 -14.77 3.20
CA CYS A 237 -11.67 -15.31 3.57
C CYS A 237 -11.25 -16.47 2.65
N ARG A 238 -12.17 -17.39 2.30
CA ARG A 238 -11.88 -18.51 1.36
C ARG A 238 -11.53 -18.03 -0.04
N MET A 239 -12.11 -16.91 -0.48
CA MET A 239 -11.75 -16.22 -1.74
C MET A 239 -10.37 -15.55 -1.65
N GLY A 240 -9.69 -15.54 -0.51
CA GLY A 240 -8.42 -14.86 -0.32
C GLY A 240 -8.53 -13.33 -0.32
N LEU A 241 -9.72 -12.82 -0.03
CA LEU A 241 -9.99 -11.38 0.00
C LEU A 241 -9.83 -10.83 1.42
N ARG A 242 -9.40 -9.59 1.50
CA ARG A 242 -9.32 -8.83 2.74
C ARG A 242 -10.73 -8.51 3.26
N VAL A 243 -10.83 -8.17 4.55
CA VAL A 243 -12.13 -7.89 5.16
C VAL A 243 -12.89 -6.78 4.42
N ARG A 244 -14.19 -6.98 4.28
CA ARG A 244 -15.10 -5.97 3.73
C ARG A 244 -15.64 -5.01 4.79
N ASP A 245 -15.49 -5.36 6.07
CA ASP A 245 -15.87 -4.53 7.22
C ASP A 245 -14.80 -4.67 8.31
N LEU A 246 -14.24 -3.55 8.71
CA LEU A 246 -13.20 -3.50 9.75
C LEU A 246 -13.73 -3.86 11.16
N SER A 247 -15.04 -3.79 11.38
CA SER A 247 -15.66 -4.16 12.66
C SER A 247 -15.62 -5.67 12.93
N VAL A 248 -15.58 -6.49 11.88
CA VAL A 248 -15.66 -7.96 11.94
C VAL A 248 -14.29 -8.63 12.08
N SER A 249 -13.19 -7.89 11.97
CA SER A 249 -11.84 -8.43 12.04
C SER A 249 -11.62 -9.26 13.33
N GLU A 250 -11.34 -10.56 13.20
CA GLU A 250 -11.07 -11.45 14.34
C GLU A 250 -9.81 -11.00 15.12
N SER A 251 -9.92 -10.90 16.46
CA SER A 251 -8.73 -10.75 17.29
C SER A 251 -8.04 -12.10 17.39
N GLY A 252 -6.93 -12.27 16.73
CA GLY A 252 -5.97 -13.25 17.17
C GLY A 252 -5.66 -12.96 18.65
N GLY A 253 -6.09 -13.82 19.56
CA GLY A 253 -5.87 -13.64 21.00
C GLY A 253 -4.38 -13.56 21.31
N VAL A 254 -3.82 -12.37 21.22
CA VAL A 254 -2.41 -12.12 21.52
C VAL A 254 -2.32 -12.00 23.03
N LYS A 255 -1.67 -13.00 23.66
CA LYS A 255 -1.41 -12.99 25.11
C LYS A 255 -0.57 -11.78 25.47
N THR A 256 -1.01 -11.03 26.48
CA THR A 256 -0.21 -9.96 27.08
C THR A 256 1.08 -10.60 27.62
N ILE A 257 2.22 -10.18 27.10
CA ILE A 257 3.53 -10.63 27.56
C ILE A 257 3.89 -9.80 28.80
N ALA A 258 4.48 -10.47 29.81
CA ALA A 258 4.94 -9.74 31.01
C ALA A 258 5.98 -8.70 30.63
N ALA A 259 5.80 -7.46 31.08
CA ALA A 259 6.68 -6.35 30.76
C ALA A 259 8.04 -6.52 31.44
N ASP A 260 9.09 -6.89 30.70
CA ASP A 260 10.46 -6.91 31.19
C ASP A 260 11.25 -5.63 30.87
N GLY A 261 10.62 -4.70 30.10
CA GLY A 261 11.19 -3.41 29.76
C GLY A 261 12.53 -3.48 29.03
N LEU A 262 12.75 -4.50 28.20
CA LEU A 262 14.01 -4.76 27.51
C LEU A 262 14.52 -3.56 26.72
N LEU A 263 13.64 -2.92 25.93
CA LEU A 263 13.90 -1.66 25.25
C LEU A 263 13.20 -0.53 26.00
N SER A 264 13.91 0.55 26.32
CA SER A 264 13.31 1.77 26.88
C SER A 264 13.79 2.98 26.08
N ALA A 265 12.85 3.70 25.49
CA ALA A 265 13.05 5.00 24.88
C ALA A 265 12.64 6.08 25.90
N GLN A 266 13.52 7.06 26.16
CA GLN A 266 13.30 8.08 27.17
C GLN A 266 13.58 9.46 26.58
N LYS A 267 12.54 10.29 26.57
CA LYS A 267 12.59 11.70 26.12
C LYS A 267 13.23 11.87 24.75
N ILE A 268 12.83 11.03 23.80
CA ILE A 268 13.35 11.08 22.43
C ILE A 268 12.75 12.27 21.71
N SER A 269 13.61 13.22 21.31
CA SER A 269 13.23 14.37 20.50
C SER A 269 14.13 14.50 19.28
N VAL A 270 13.54 14.87 18.15
CA VAL A 270 14.26 15.00 16.86
C VAL A 270 13.79 16.27 16.14
N ARG A 271 14.76 17.05 15.65
CA ARG A 271 14.52 18.25 14.87
C ARG A 271 15.07 18.09 13.46
N LEU A 272 14.24 18.31 12.43
CA LEU A 272 14.59 18.23 11.02
C LEU A 272 14.12 19.49 10.29
N GLY A 273 14.98 20.07 9.45
CA GLY A 273 14.62 21.26 8.68
C GLY A 273 14.11 22.45 9.53
N GLY A 274 14.60 22.58 10.77
CA GLY A 274 14.15 23.62 11.69
C GLY A 274 12.84 23.31 12.44
N ARG A 275 12.12 22.20 12.12
CA ARG A 275 10.86 21.80 12.76
C ARG A 275 11.09 20.65 13.74
N ASN A 276 10.40 20.67 14.89
CA ASN A 276 10.36 19.52 15.78
C ASN A 276 9.48 18.44 15.14
N VAL A 277 10.07 17.26 14.91
CA VAL A 277 9.38 16.11 14.31
C VAL A 277 9.00 15.09 15.38
N LEU A 278 9.81 14.99 16.45
CA LEU A 278 9.52 14.20 17.64
C LEU A 278 9.69 15.06 18.87
N ASN A 279 8.79 14.97 19.82
CA ASN A 279 8.76 15.74 21.06
C ASN A 279 8.61 14.78 22.24
N ASP A 280 9.69 14.61 23.00
CA ASP A 280 9.72 13.91 24.30
C ASP A 280 9.09 12.50 24.31
N ILE A 281 9.23 11.74 23.20
CA ILE A 281 8.71 10.37 23.07
C ILE A 281 9.34 9.47 24.13
N SER A 282 8.49 8.84 24.95
CA SER A 282 8.92 7.91 26.00
C SER A 282 8.01 6.67 25.99
N PHE A 283 8.60 5.47 25.89
CA PHE A 283 7.91 4.20 26.03
C PHE A 283 8.88 3.07 26.33
N GLN A 284 8.35 1.92 26.72
CA GLN A 284 9.10 0.69 26.92
C GLN A 284 8.54 -0.42 26.02
N ALA A 285 9.40 -1.36 25.64
CA ALA A 285 9.00 -2.56 24.93
C ALA A 285 9.69 -3.80 25.52
N SER A 286 8.96 -4.91 25.52
CA SER A 286 9.35 -6.16 26.13
C SER A 286 9.71 -7.23 25.10
N ARG A 287 10.37 -8.30 25.54
CA ARG A 287 10.65 -9.46 24.68
C ARG A 287 9.36 -10.05 24.12
N GLY A 288 9.37 -10.34 22.83
CA GLY A 288 8.24 -10.95 22.14
C GLY A 288 7.04 -10.01 21.96
N GLU A 289 7.18 -8.72 22.30
CA GLU A 289 6.13 -7.75 22.07
C GLU A 289 6.13 -7.28 20.61
N ILE A 290 4.95 -7.18 20.03
CA ILE A 290 4.71 -6.66 18.68
C ILE A 290 3.95 -5.35 18.81
N ILE A 291 4.65 -4.23 18.69
CA ILE A 291 4.10 -2.90 18.90
C ILE A 291 3.82 -2.25 17.54
N ALA A 292 2.57 -1.92 17.26
CA ALA A 292 2.25 -1.04 16.15
C ALA A 292 2.55 0.42 16.52
N ILE A 293 3.16 1.15 15.60
CA ILE A 293 3.33 2.60 15.64
C ILE A 293 2.37 3.19 14.62
N ALA A 294 1.25 3.72 15.08
CA ALA A 294 0.16 4.27 14.28
C ALA A 294 0.11 5.79 14.37
N GLY A 295 -0.58 6.44 13.45
CA GLY A 295 -0.75 7.90 13.41
C GLY A 295 -0.79 8.42 11.98
N VAL A 296 -1.23 9.65 11.77
CA VAL A 296 -1.32 10.27 10.45
C VAL A 296 0.03 10.36 9.75
N ASN A 297 0.01 10.54 8.43
CA ASN A 297 1.23 10.77 7.67
C ASN A 297 1.92 12.07 8.14
N GLY A 298 3.25 12.02 8.26
CA GLY A 298 4.02 13.16 8.80
C GLY A 298 4.11 13.22 10.34
N ALA A 299 3.41 12.39 11.10
CA ALA A 299 3.45 12.39 12.58
C ALA A 299 4.81 12.01 13.21
N GLY A 300 5.81 11.62 12.41
CA GLY A 300 7.15 11.29 12.91
C GLY A 300 7.45 9.80 13.06
N LYS A 301 6.54 8.90 12.64
CA LYS A 301 6.67 7.43 12.80
C LYS A 301 8.00 6.88 12.26
N SER A 302 8.30 7.10 10.99
CA SER A 302 9.56 6.63 10.36
C SER A 302 10.80 7.35 10.94
N THR A 303 10.66 8.58 11.45
CA THR A 303 11.74 9.28 12.16
C THR A 303 12.05 8.60 13.49
N LEU A 304 11.01 8.18 14.25
CA LEU A 304 11.18 7.40 15.48
C LEU A 304 11.88 6.06 15.18
N ALA A 305 11.42 5.34 14.17
CA ALA A 305 12.03 4.08 13.72
C ALA A 305 13.52 4.25 13.41
N ARG A 306 13.87 5.23 12.59
CA ARG A 306 15.28 5.55 12.25
C ARG A 306 16.09 5.95 13.47
N MET A 307 15.50 6.68 14.42
CA MET A 307 16.16 7.06 15.68
C MET A 307 16.46 5.83 16.53
N LEU A 308 15.53 4.91 16.70
CA LEU A 308 15.70 3.67 17.45
C LEU A 308 16.72 2.72 16.80
N CYS A 309 16.74 2.63 15.48
CA CYS A 309 17.73 1.85 14.72
C CYS A 309 19.12 2.52 14.67
N GLY A 310 19.29 3.74 15.18
CA GLY A 310 20.55 4.49 15.12
C GLY A 310 20.89 5.02 13.72
N LEU A 311 19.92 5.11 12.83
CA LEU A 311 20.06 5.67 11.48
C LEU A 311 19.94 7.20 11.49
N GLN A 312 19.14 7.76 12.40
CA GLN A 312 18.99 9.21 12.57
C GLN A 312 20.17 9.80 13.35
N LYS A 313 20.77 10.90 12.82
CA LYS A 313 21.93 11.59 13.43
C LYS A 313 21.53 12.63 14.47
N ASN A 314 20.49 13.41 14.16
CA ASN A 314 20.07 14.57 14.93
C ASN A 314 18.91 14.18 15.85
N GLY A 315 19.19 13.99 17.13
CA GLY A 315 18.15 13.68 18.11
C GLY A 315 18.75 13.65 19.51
N SER A 316 17.92 13.96 20.50
CA SER A 316 18.21 13.89 21.93
C SER A 316 17.43 12.76 22.59
N GLY A 317 17.63 12.59 23.91
CA GLY A 317 17.03 11.50 24.68
C GLY A 317 17.91 10.27 24.75
N THR A 318 17.45 9.26 25.47
CA THR A 318 18.23 8.05 25.76
C THR A 318 17.46 6.81 25.32
N VAL A 319 18.16 5.89 24.66
CA VAL A 319 17.64 4.55 24.34
C VAL A 319 18.42 3.55 25.19
N LEU A 320 17.71 2.78 26.02
CA LEU A 320 18.27 1.76 26.87
C LEU A 320 17.93 0.38 26.33
N TRP A 321 18.84 -0.57 26.51
CA TRP A 321 18.63 -2.01 26.27
C TRP A 321 19.03 -2.78 27.51
N ALA A 322 18.08 -3.53 28.08
CA ALA A 322 18.26 -4.19 29.38
C ALA A 322 18.84 -3.23 30.45
N GLY A 323 18.28 -2.04 30.55
CA GLY A 323 18.68 -0.99 31.49
C GLY A 323 19.99 -0.26 31.16
N LYS A 324 20.73 -0.64 30.10
CA LYS A 324 22.01 -0.01 29.73
C LYS A 324 21.83 0.93 28.53
N PRO A 325 22.41 2.15 28.58
CA PRO A 325 22.34 3.10 27.46
C PRO A 325 22.97 2.55 26.19
N MET A 326 22.30 2.71 25.08
CA MET A 326 22.78 2.32 23.76
C MET A 326 23.32 3.52 22.97
N SER A 327 24.60 3.47 22.62
CA SER A 327 25.16 4.39 21.63
C SER A 327 24.51 4.15 20.26
N ARG A 328 24.57 5.17 19.39
CA ARG A 328 24.06 5.06 18.01
C ARG A 328 24.67 3.86 17.25
N ARG A 329 25.98 3.58 17.45
CA ARG A 329 26.67 2.43 16.85
C ARG A 329 26.12 1.10 17.38
N LEU A 330 25.81 1.02 18.67
CA LEU A 330 25.25 -0.18 19.28
C LEU A 330 23.82 -0.44 18.80
N ARG A 331 23.00 0.61 18.66
CA ARG A 331 21.64 0.51 18.08
C ARG A 331 21.68 -0.10 16.69
N ARG A 332 22.53 0.40 15.77
CA ARG A 332 22.73 -0.18 14.42
C ARG A 332 23.21 -1.63 14.44
N LYS A 333 23.96 -2.04 15.47
CA LYS A 333 24.40 -3.42 15.61
C LYS A 333 23.26 -4.35 16.07
N LYS A 334 22.37 -3.86 16.94
CA LYS A 334 21.26 -4.64 17.53
C LYS A 334 19.95 -4.58 16.74
N ALA A 335 19.74 -3.54 15.94
CA ALA A 335 18.50 -3.33 15.19
C ALA A 335 18.65 -3.68 13.70
N TYR A 336 17.54 -4.08 13.10
CA TYR A 336 17.35 -4.14 11.66
C TYR A 336 16.05 -3.40 11.29
N MET A 337 16.06 -2.68 10.18
CA MET A 337 14.89 -1.96 9.69
C MET A 337 14.55 -2.45 8.29
N VAL A 338 13.34 -2.95 8.11
CA VAL A 338 12.72 -3.18 6.79
C VAL A 338 12.09 -1.86 6.37
N MET A 339 12.51 -1.34 5.22
CA MET A 339 12.05 -0.06 4.70
C MET A 339 10.70 -0.20 3.98
N GLN A 340 9.93 0.88 3.89
CA GLN A 340 8.67 0.93 3.14
C GLN A 340 8.88 0.52 1.67
N ASP A 341 9.89 1.06 1.01
CA ASP A 341 10.31 0.64 -0.32
C ASP A 341 11.46 -0.37 -0.21
N VAL A 342 11.09 -1.64 -0.22
CA VAL A 342 12.05 -2.74 -0.09
C VAL A 342 12.97 -2.88 -1.30
N GLY A 343 12.58 -2.39 -2.47
CA GLY A 343 13.41 -2.38 -3.67
C GLY A 343 14.71 -1.60 -3.49
N HIS A 344 14.69 -0.56 -2.65
CA HIS A 344 15.89 0.21 -2.29
C HIS A 344 16.80 -0.49 -1.27
N GLN A 345 16.39 -1.63 -0.73
CA GLN A 345 17.12 -2.37 0.29
C GLN A 345 17.68 -3.70 -0.22
N LEU A 346 17.19 -4.20 -1.34
CA LEU A 346 17.55 -5.46 -1.96
C LEU A 346 18.46 -5.19 -3.17
N PHE A 347 19.72 -5.59 -3.12
CA PHE A 347 20.72 -5.21 -4.13
C PHE A 347 21.74 -6.29 -4.52
N THR A 348 21.58 -7.52 -4.00
CA THR A 348 22.47 -8.63 -4.40
C THR A 348 21.99 -9.34 -5.65
N ASP A 349 22.84 -10.21 -6.20
CA ASP A 349 22.58 -10.92 -7.47
C ASP A 349 21.52 -12.04 -7.33
N SER A 350 21.24 -12.50 -6.11
CA SER A 350 20.21 -13.53 -5.88
C SER A 350 19.54 -13.41 -4.51
N VAL A 351 18.34 -13.97 -4.41
CA VAL A 351 17.58 -14.07 -3.15
C VAL A 351 18.42 -14.77 -2.06
N ALA A 352 19.12 -15.84 -2.39
CA ALA A 352 20.00 -16.53 -1.43
C ALA A 352 21.17 -15.65 -0.99
N ALA A 353 21.78 -14.89 -1.90
CA ALA A 353 22.86 -13.96 -1.58
C ALA A 353 22.37 -12.80 -0.68
N GLU A 354 21.13 -12.32 -0.91
CA GLU A 354 20.51 -11.29 -0.06
C GLU A 354 20.33 -11.79 1.37
N CYS A 355 19.87 -13.03 1.55
CA CYS A 355 19.75 -13.65 2.87
C CYS A 355 21.11 -13.85 3.58
N ALA A 356 22.19 -14.04 2.83
CA ALA A 356 23.52 -14.23 3.37
C ALA A 356 24.28 -12.92 3.64
N LEU A 357 23.76 -11.78 3.18
CA LEU A 357 24.46 -10.50 3.20
C LEU A 357 24.83 -10.06 4.63
N GLY A 358 26.11 -9.76 4.82
CA GLY A 358 26.65 -9.28 6.10
C GLY A 358 26.83 -10.35 7.18
N ILE A 359 26.60 -11.63 6.87
CA ILE A 359 26.78 -12.77 7.77
C ILE A 359 28.12 -13.43 7.50
N LYS A 360 28.97 -13.57 8.52
CA LYS A 360 30.32 -14.12 8.35
C LYS A 360 30.37 -15.59 7.91
N ALA A 361 29.40 -16.39 8.35
CA ALA A 361 29.28 -17.80 8.03
C ALA A 361 27.79 -18.13 7.86
N PRO A 362 27.20 -17.84 6.68
CA PRO A 362 25.78 -18.08 6.45
C PRO A 362 25.49 -19.58 6.42
N ASN A 363 24.46 -19.99 7.14
CA ASN A 363 23.96 -21.37 7.14
C ASN A 363 22.98 -21.54 5.99
N LYS A 364 23.40 -22.26 4.93
CA LYS A 364 22.56 -22.50 3.74
C LYS A 364 21.27 -23.24 4.06
N ASP A 365 21.32 -24.25 4.96
CA ASP A 365 20.14 -25.01 5.31
C ASP A 365 19.11 -24.18 6.10
N GLU A 366 19.58 -23.20 6.87
CA GLU A 366 18.72 -22.25 7.58
C GLU A 366 18.08 -21.26 6.62
N ILE A 367 18.85 -20.75 5.66
CA ILE A 367 18.34 -19.87 4.58
C ILE A 367 17.26 -20.61 3.79
N ASP A 368 17.55 -21.83 3.29
CA ASP A 368 16.62 -22.62 2.49
C ASP A 368 15.32 -22.91 3.28
N ARG A 369 15.42 -23.35 4.55
CA ARG A 369 14.25 -23.57 5.41
C ARG A 369 13.43 -22.29 5.68
N THR A 370 14.10 -21.14 5.79
CA THR A 370 13.39 -19.87 6.04
C THR A 370 12.71 -19.38 4.77
N LEU A 371 13.34 -19.54 3.61
CA LEU A 371 12.74 -19.23 2.30
C LEU A 371 11.54 -20.16 1.99
N GLU A 372 11.62 -21.43 2.37
CA GLU A 372 10.52 -22.40 2.20
C GLU A 372 9.26 -21.99 2.96
N LYS A 373 9.40 -21.47 4.19
CA LYS A 373 8.26 -21.00 5.02
C LYS A 373 7.42 -19.87 4.37
N VAL A 374 7.95 -19.21 3.35
CA VAL A 374 7.33 -18.07 2.68
C VAL A 374 7.19 -18.26 1.19
N ASP A 375 7.26 -19.49 0.72
CA ASP A 375 7.15 -19.85 -0.70
C ASP A 375 8.17 -19.11 -1.61
N LEU A 376 9.38 -18.86 -1.11
CA LEU A 376 10.45 -18.19 -1.87
C LEU A 376 11.60 -19.11 -2.26
N LEU A 377 11.64 -20.36 -1.80
CA LEU A 377 12.74 -21.30 -2.08
C LEU A 377 12.95 -21.53 -3.57
N ALA A 378 11.86 -21.63 -4.34
CA ALA A 378 11.92 -21.81 -5.79
C ALA A 378 12.56 -20.62 -6.54
N TYR A 379 12.63 -19.47 -5.90
CA TYR A 379 13.17 -18.22 -6.47
C TYR A 379 14.58 -17.90 -5.94
N LYS A 380 15.22 -18.78 -5.17
CA LYS A 380 16.46 -18.49 -4.45
C LYS A 380 17.62 -18.03 -5.31
N GLU A 381 17.67 -18.46 -6.56
CA GLU A 381 18.71 -18.07 -7.53
C GLU A 381 18.30 -16.86 -8.40
N ARG A 382 17.06 -16.35 -8.26
CA ARG A 382 16.61 -15.19 -9.02
C ARG A 382 17.12 -13.89 -8.40
N HIS A 383 17.30 -12.87 -9.24
CA HIS A 383 17.60 -11.52 -8.76
C HIS A 383 16.43 -10.98 -7.91
N PRO A 384 16.66 -10.39 -6.71
CA PRO A 384 15.60 -9.92 -5.83
C PRO A 384 14.60 -8.96 -6.49
N LEU A 385 15.05 -8.06 -7.37
CA LEU A 385 14.19 -7.12 -8.08
C LEU A 385 13.33 -7.75 -9.19
N SER A 386 13.55 -9.02 -9.53
CA SER A 386 12.67 -9.77 -10.44
C SER A 386 11.45 -10.38 -9.75
N LEU A 387 11.40 -10.29 -8.43
CA LEU A 387 10.29 -10.76 -7.62
C LEU A 387 9.10 -9.79 -7.68
N SER A 388 7.88 -10.30 -7.44
CA SER A 388 6.72 -9.43 -7.25
C SER A 388 6.87 -8.59 -5.97
N GLY A 389 6.12 -7.48 -5.85
CA GLY A 389 6.15 -6.61 -4.68
C GLY A 389 5.94 -7.37 -3.36
N GLY A 390 4.94 -8.28 -3.32
CA GLY A 390 4.70 -9.12 -2.14
C GLY A 390 5.82 -10.10 -1.85
N GLN A 391 6.44 -10.68 -2.89
CA GLN A 391 7.61 -11.56 -2.73
C GLN A 391 8.82 -10.79 -2.20
N MET A 392 9.09 -9.58 -2.71
CA MET A 392 10.16 -8.71 -2.19
C MET A 392 9.93 -8.35 -0.72
N GLN A 393 8.68 -8.06 -0.35
CA GLN A 393 8.32 -7.74 1.04
C GLN A 393 8.59 -8.93 1.98
N ARG A 394 8.15 -10.14 1.59
CA ARG A 394 8.44 -11.36 2.35
C ARG A 394 9.94 -11.64 2.45
N LEU A 395 10.68 -11.44 1.37
CA LEU A 395 12.14 -11.58 1.38
C LEU A 395 12.80 -10.64 2.39
N ALA A 396 12.41 -9.37 2.44
CA ALA A 396 12.96 -8.40 3.39
C ALA A 396 12.71 -8.79 4.85
N VAL A 397 11.54 -9.40 5.16
CA VAL A 397 11.24 -9.94 6.48
C VAL A 397 12.10 -11.18 6.77
N VAL A 398 12.29 -12.09 5.80
CA VAL A 398 13.21 -13.24 5.91
C VAL A 398 14.64 -12.80 6.20
N VAL A 399 15.14 -11.81 5.47
CA VAL A 399 16.49 -11.24 5.71
C VAL A 399 16.59 -10.71 7.15
N SER A 400 15.53 -10.07 7.67
CA SER A 400 15.49 -9.57 9.06
C SER A 400 15.55 -10.70 10.10
N ASP A 401 15.02 -11.88 9.80
CA ASP A 401 15.13 -13.07 10.67
C ASP A 401 16.57 -13.60 10.71
N ILE A 402 17.11 -13.88 9.52
CA ILE A 402 18.42 -14.52 9.33
C ILE A 402 19.55 -13.62 9.85
N CYS A 403 19.44 -12.30 9.79
CA CYS A 403 20.46 -11.38 10.28
C CYS A 403 20.66 -11.40 11.81
N GLY A 404 19.84 -12.11 12.56
CA GLY A 404 20.00 -12.38 14.00
C GLY A 404 19.92 -11.14 14.90
N LYS A 405 19.20 -10.08 14.47
CA LYS A 405 19.03 -8.85 15.28
C LYS A 405 17.95 -9.04 16.33
N GLU A 406 18.06 -8.25 17.40
CA GLU A 406 17.18 -8.35 18.57
C GLU A 406 16.01 -7.34 18.52
N LEU A 407 16.23 -6.18 17.87
CA LEU A 407 15.21 -5.15 17.60
C LEU A 407 14.91 -5.13 16.11
N LEU A 408 13.68 -5.44 15.73
CA LEU A 408 13.23 -5.42 14.35
C LEU A 408 12.20 -4.28 14.17
N VAL A 409 12.40 -3.48 13.15
CA VAL A 409 11.50 -2.37 12.83
C VAL A 409 11.04 -2.53 11.40
N PHE A 410 9.73 -2.65 11.18
CA PHE A 410 9.13 -2.78 9.86
C PHE A 410 8.34 -1.52 9.53
N ASP A 411 8.65 -0.90 8.39
CA ASP A 411 7.97 0.31 7.91
C ASP A 411 7.03 -0.07 6.76
N GLU A 412 5.71 -0.08 7.02
CA GLU A 412 4.62 -0.47 6.10
C GLU A 412 4.79 -1.87 5.46
N PRO A 413 4.97 -2.95 6.26
CA PRO A 413 5.32 -4.27 5.72
C PRO A 413 4.17 -4.96 4.95
N THR A 414 2.96 -4.42 4.96
CA THR A 414 1.78 -5.01 4.31
C THR A 414 1.14 -4.12 3.25
N SER A 415 1.83 -3.03 2.87
CA SER A 415 1.31 -2.10 1.86
C SER A 415 1.16 -2.80 0.50
N GLY A 416 -0.04 -2.73 -0.11
CA GLY A 416 -0.33 -3.35 -1.40
C GLY A 416 -0.38 -4.90 -1.37
N LEU A 417 -0.43 -5.54 -0.20
CA LEU A 417 -0.53 -6.99 -0.11
C LEU A 417 -1.98 -7.47 -0.09
N ASP A 418 -2.21 -8.61 -0.76
CA ASP A 418 -3.43 -9.41 -0.61
C ASP A 418 -3.50 -10.08 0.77
N LEU A 419 -4.62 -10.74 1.06
CA LEU A 419 -4.83 -11.41 2.35
C LEU A 419 -3.76 -12.47 2.61
N LYS A 420 -3.46 -13.34 1.64
CA LYS A 420 -2.49 -14.42 1.79
C LYS A 420 -1.11 -13.89 2.15
N SER A 421 -0.61 -12.94 1.37
CA SER A 421 0.72 -12.35 1.60
C SER A 421 0.79 -11.58 2.92
N MET A 422 -0.29 -10.89 3.31
CA MET A 422 -0.39 -10.23 4.62
C MET A 422 -0.33 -11.25 5.78
N GLU A 423 -1.04 -12.38 5.67
CA GLU A 423 -1.02 -13.44 6.67
C GLU A 423 0.36 -14.11 6.78
N GLU A 424 1.05 -14.35 5.67
CA GLU A 424 2.41 -14.89 5.66
C GLU A 424 3.40 -13.96 6.38
N VAL A 425 3.33 -12.65 6.12
CA VAL A 425 4.10 -11.64 6.87
C VAL A 425 3.73 -11.68 8.36
N GLY A 426 2.45 -11.84 8.67
CA GLY A 426 1.96 -11.97 10.04
C GLY A 426 2.49 -13.20 10.77
N ILE A 427 2.52 -14.36 10.12
CA ILE A 427 3.07 -15.61 10.67
C ILE A 427 4.56 -15.45 10.97
N LEU A 428 5.32 -14.88 10.03
CA LEU A 428 6.74 -14.58 10.25
C LEU A 428 6.94 -13.64 11.43
N THR A 429 6.18 -12.56 11.49
CA THR A 429 6.24 -11.56 12.57
C THR A 429 6.00 -12.21 13.93
N ARG A 430 5.00 -13.09 14.06
CA ARG A 430 4.74 -13.85 15.29
C ARG A 430 5.89 -14.81 15.62
N SER A 431 6.44 -15.49 14.61
CA SER A 431 7.59 -16.40 14.81
C SER A 431 8.81 -15.63 15.36
N LEU A 432 9.07 -14.43 14.86
CA LEU A 432 10.13 -13.55 15.37
C LEU A 432 9.87 -13.13 16.83
N ALA A 433 8.63 -12.83 17.17
CA ALA A 433 8.22 -12.50 18.54
C ALA A 433 8.43 -13.67 19.49
N THR A 434 8.07 -14.90 19.09
CA THR A 434 8.28 -16.10 19.92
C THR A 434 9.75 -16.42 20.17
N GLN A 435 10.65 -15.95 19.30
CA GLN A 435 12.10 -16.00 19.52
C GLN A 435 12.61 -14.93 20.53
N GLY A 436 11.70 -14.13 21.10
CA GLY A 436 12.02 -13.10 22.09
C GLY A 436 12.57 -11.79 21.48
N LYS A 437 12.41 -11.58 20.18
CA LYS A 437 12.75 -10.31 19.52
C LYS A 437 11.72 -9.24 19.88
N VAL A 438 12.13 -7.97 19.89
CA VAL A 438 11.24 -6.80 20.03
C VAL A 438 10.90 -6.33 18.63
N LEU A 439 9.59 -6.25 18.31
CA LEU A 439 9.12 -5.82 17.01
C LEU A 439 8.35 -4.50 17.11
N LEU A 440 8.75 -3.54 16.29
CA LEU A 440 8.06 -2.27 16.10
C LEU A 440 7.59 -2.21 14.66
N ILE A 441 6.29 -2.02 14.44
CA ILE A 441 5.69 -2.05 13.10
C ILE A 441 4.99 -0.72 12.86
N ILE A 442 5.50 0.06 11.93
CA ILE A 442 4.80 1.23 11.43
C ILE A 442 3.81 0.72 10.38
N THR A 443 2.53 0.97 10.57
CA THR A 443 1.54 0.61 9.57
C THR A 443 0.24 1.39 9.72
N HIS A 444 -0.44 1.56 8.60
CA HIS A 444 -1.82 2.06 8.49
C HIS A 444 -2.82 0.92 8.26
N ASP A 445 -2.34 -0.30 8.20
CA ASP A 445 -3.14 -1.49 7.95
C ASP A 445 -3.82 -1.96 9.23
N ILE A 446 -5.07 -1.51 9.44
CA ILE A 446 -5.86 -1.85 10.63
C ILE A 446 -6.05 -3.36 10.73
N GLU A 447 -6.35 -4.03 9.63
CA GLU A 447 -6.57 -5.48 9.65
C GLU A 447 -5.33 -6.22 10.15
N PHE A 448 -4.15 -5.86 9.65
CA PHE A 448 -2.88 -6.41 10.13
C PHE A 448 -2.61 -6.07 11.59
N MET A 449 -2.82 -4.80 12.01
CA MET A 449 -2.65 -4.40 13.40
C MET A 449 -3.52 -5.22 14.35
N MET A 450 -4.79 -5.41 14.01
CA MET A 450 -5.75 -6.12 14.84
C MET A 450 -5.46 -7.62 14.96
N ARG A 451 -4.91 -8.22 13.90
CA ARG A 451 -4.57 -9.63 13.87
C ARG A 451 -3.24 -9.94 14.55
N ILE A 452 -2.25 -9.04 14.51
CA ILE A 452 -0.85 -9.35 14.82
C ILE A 452 -0.32 -8.59 16.02
N CYS A 453 -0.66 -7.30 16.18
CA CYS A 453 -0.02 -6.47 17.19
C CYS A 453 -0.59 -6.69 18.60
N THR A 454 0.31 -6.73 19.58
CA THR A 454 -0.02 -6.87 21.00
C THR A 454 -0.38 -5.55 21.64
N ARG A 455 0.16 -4.43 21.08
CA ARG A 455 0.05 -3.09 21.59
C ARG A 455 0.16 -2.07 20.47
N ILE A 456 -0.46 -0.91 20.63
CA ILE A 456 -0.48 0.16 19.63
C ILE A 456 -0.12 1.47 20.30
N LEU A 457 0.95 2.11 19.79
CA LEU A 457 1.34 3.47 20.14
C LEU A 457 0.83 4.41 19.05
N PHE A 458 -0.07 5.32 19.42
CA PHE A 458 -0.58 6.31 18.48
C PHE A 458 0.19 7.62 18.61
N ILE A 459 0.84 8.02 17.50
CA ILE A 459 1.64 9.24 17.41
C ILE A 459 0.86 10.34 16.69
N ARG A 460 0.78 11.51 17.31
CA ARG A 460 0.25 12.74 16.72
C ARG A 460 1.18 13.89 17.07
N ASP A 461 1.52 14.73 16.09
CA ASP A 461 2.37 15.92 16.25
C ASP A 461 3.71 15.65 16.97
N GLY A 462 4.30 14.47 16.69
CA GLY A 462 5.56 14.04 17.27
C GLY A 462 5.48 13.52 18.72
N GLU A 463 4.30 13.31 19.29
CA GLU A 463 4.08 12.82 20.65
C GLU A 463 3.28 11.52 20.66
N ILE A 464 3.48 10.65 21.68
CA ILE A 464 2.61 9.50 21.92
C ILE A 464 1.36 10.02 22.67
N VAL A 465 0.23 10.08 21.94
CA VAL A 465 -1.03 10.56 22.53
C VAL A 465 -1.87 9.43 23.14
N LYS A 466 -1.70 8.20 22.67
CA LYS A 466 -2.37 7.01 23.21
C LYS A 466 -1.44 5.81 23.17
N ASP A 467 -1.60 4.96 24.16
CA ASP A 467 -0.92 3.67 24.32
C ASP A 467 -1.99 2.62 24.66
N LEU A 468 -2.31 1.77 23.70
CA LEU A 468 -3.47 0.88 23.75
C LEU A 468 -3.03 -0.58 23.65
N SER A 469 -3.64 -1.46 24.44
CA SER A 469 -3.49 -2.90 24.21
C SER A 469 -4.23 -3.33 22.95
N GLY A 470 -3.71 -4.33 22.24
CA GLY A 470 -4.29 -4.86 21.00
C GLY A 470 -5.73 -5.36 21.11
N GLY A 471 -6.24 -5.61 22.35
CA GLY A 471 -7.62 -6.01 22.60
C GLY A 471 -8.66 -4.86 22.54
N GLN A 472 -8.24 -3.58 22.47
CA GLN A 472 -9.13 -2.41 22.48
C GLN A 472 -9.53 -1.97 21.06
N LYS A 473 -10.07 -2.89 20.26
CA LYS A 473 -10.33 -2.73 18.83
C LYS A 473 -11.15 -1.51 18.45
N GLU A 474 -12.34 -1.37 19.01
CA GLU A 474 -13.26 -0.26 18.67
C GLU A 474 -12.60 1.09 18.88
N LYS A 475 -11.86 1.23 19.99
CA LYS A 475 -11.14 2.46 20.30
C LYS A 475 -10.02 2.74 19.30
N ILE A 476 -9.31 1.70 18.85
CA ILE A 476 -8.25 1.80 17.85
C ILE A 476 -8.84 2.28 16.51
N VAL A 477 -9.93 1.67 16.06
CA VAL A 477 -10.60 2.03 14.79
C VAL A 477 -11.07 3.47 14.82
N ARG A 478 -11.76 3.91 15.91
CA ARG A 478 -12.25 5.30 16.08
C ARG A 478 -11.08 6.29 16.03
N LEU A 479 -10.02 6.00 16.78
CA LEU A 479 -8.84 6.86 16.84
C LEU A 479 -8.18 7.02 15.46
N LEU A 480 -8.08 5.94 14.68
CA LEU A 480 -7.50 5.96 13.34
C LEU A 480 -8.38 6.66 12.31
N ARG A 481 -9.70 6.67 12.52
CA ARG A 481 -10.66 7.46 11.72
C ARG A 481 -10.69 8.94 12.08
N GLY A 482 -10.02 9.34 13.19
CA GLY A 482 -10.04 10.72 13.68
C GLY A 482 -11.34 11.10 14.40
N GLU A 483 -12.07 10.11 14.92
CA GLU A 483 -13.34 10.30 15.66
C GLU A 483 -13.11 10.58 17.15
N GLU A 484 -11.82 10.58 17.64
CA GLU A 484 -11.41 10.91 19.03
C GLU A 484 -10.26 11.94 19.06
#